data_692eb35f3d5a8413487a82fde5e78017
#
_entry.id   692eb35f3d5a8413487a82fde5e78017
#
_cell.length_a   1.000
_cell.length_b   1.000
_cell.length_c   1.000
_cell.angle_alpha   90.00
_cell.angle_beta   90.00
_cell.angle_gamma   90.00
#
_symmetry.space_group_name_H-M   'P 1'
#
loop_
_entity.id
_entity.type
_entity.pdbx_description
1 polymer ?
#
loop_
_entity_poly.entity_id
_entity_poly.type
_entity_poly.pdbx_seq_one_letter_code
_entity_poly.pdbx_strand_id
1 'polypeptide(L)'
;MKKRIAWILAVGCMLGMTGCGSEETGSTGDMVYAVEAGSAGEAAAQENGFSYNSVTSQADALMEVASGTSDAAIIDLLMAGAMIGEGTSYPDMVYTDELTTEEYGVGCRKDSDLASYINAVFAETYADGTMQETAEKYGVQEALVEQTEAEYTASEDSDVAYIQEKGTLIVGITDFEPMDYKDESGEWIGFDADMARVVGEKLGVEVQFVEIDWDNKIMELNSKNIDVVWNGMTLTDEVTSSMECTNAYCNNAQVVVVPEN
;
A
#
# COMPACT_ATOMS: atom_id res chain seq x y z
N MET A 1 6.70 -64.09 -20.84
CA MET A 1 7.67 -64.95 -20.11
C MET A 1 8.08 -64.16 -18.86
N LYS A 2 7.58 -64.50 -17.82
CA LYS A 2 7.96 -64.94 -16.47
C LYS A 2 9.46 -64.77 -16.19
N LYS A 3 9.84 -64.02 -15.15
CA LYS A 3 10.57 -64.52 -13.99
C LYS A 3 10.61 -63.43 -12.85
N ARG A 4 10.00 -63.86 -11.76
CA ARG A 4 10.17 -63.31 -10.39
C ARG A 4 11.49 -63.90 -9.84
N ILE A 5 12.19 -63.14 -8.98
CA ILE A 5 12.97 -63.70 -7.88
C ILE A 5 12.98 -62.67 -6.73
N ALA A 6 12.69 -63.21 -5.56
CA ALA A 6 12.56 -62.52 -4.27
C ALA A 6 13.75 -62.90 -3.36
N TRP A 7 13.80 -62.20 -2.18
CA TRP A 7 14.50 -62.55 -0.93
C TRP A 7 15.92 -61.95 -0.81
N ILE A 8 16.38 -61.39 0.29
CA ILE A 8 16.35 -61.81 1.72
C ILE A 8 16.59 -60.61 2.66
N LEU A 9 15.93 -60.64 3.83
CA LEU A 9 16.20 -59.87 5.05
C LEU A 9 17.60 -60.14 5.60
N ALA A 10 18.20 -59.10 6.22
CA ALA A 10 19.15 -59.25 7.32
C ALA A 10 18.91 -58.17 8.39
N VAL A 11 18.47 -58.63 9.54
CA VAL A 11 18.38 -57.89 10.82
C VAL A 11 19.78 -57.85 11.43
N GLY A 12 20.17 -56.68 11.88
CA GLY A 12 21.38 -56.49 12.67
C GLY A 12 21.19 -55.37 13.67
N CYS A 13 20.78 -55.72 14.90
CA CYS A 13 20.84 -54.85 16.06
C CYS A 13 22.28 -54.61 16.46
N MET A 14 22.67 -53.37 16.68
CA MET A 14 23.69 -53.01 17.69
C MET A 14 23.32 -51.71 18.41
N LEU A 15 23.18 -51.84 19.71
CA LEU A 15 23.13 -50.78 20.69
C LEU A 15 24.46 -50.01 20.74
N GLY A 16 24.40 -48.69 20.99
CA GLY A 16 25.61 -47.96 21.36
C GLY A 16 25.39 -46.45 21.53
N MET A 17 24.99 -46.01 22.72
CA MET A 17 25.40 -44.82 23.47
C MET A 17 25.04 -43.41 22.97
N THR A 18 24.08 -42.87 23.70
CA THR A 18 24.02 -41.51 24.31
C THR A 18 25.05 -40.50 23.84
N GLY A 19 24.60 -39.52 23.08
CA GLY A 19 25.11 -38.18 22.98
C GLY A 19 23.95 -37.25 23.14
N CYS A 20 23.70 -36.67 24.33
CA CYS A 20 22.86 -35.51 24.51
C CYS A 20 23.56 -34.34 23.82
N GLY A 21 23.13 -34.06 22.60
CA GLY A 21 23.18 -32.76 22.00
C GLY A 21 21.75 -32.23 22.08
N SER A 22 21.51 -31.30 22.98
CA SER A 22 20.32 -30.48 22.94
C SER A 22 20.41 -29.64 21.66
N GLU A 23 19.83 -30.14 20.56
CA GLU A 23 19.33 -29.25 19.54
C GLU A 23 18.22 -28.46 20.22
N GLU A 24 18.49 -27.20 20.51
CA GLU A 24 17.42 -26.21 20.66
C GLU A 24 16.64 -26.23 19.34
N THR A 25 15.59 -27.01 19.28
CA THR A 25 14.49 -26.74 18.38
C THR A 25 13.90 -25.43 18.87
N GLY A 26 14.40 -24.30 18.31
CA GLY A 26 13.70 -23.06 18.39
C GLY A 26 12.27 -23.36 17.98
N SER A 27 11.33 -23.09 18.86
CA SER A 27 9.92 -23.07 18.55
C SER A 27 9.78 -22.07 17.40
N THR A 28 9.61 -22.54 16.18
CA THR A 28 8.99 -21.78 15.11
C THR A 28 7.52 -21.67 15.47
N GLY A 29 7.20 -20.81 16.46
CA GLY A 29 5.88 -20.25 16.54
C GLY A 29 5.64 -19.54 15.21
N ASP A 30 4.49 -19.76 14.59
CA ASP A 30 4.15 -19.06 13.35
C ASP A 30 4.31 -17.56 13.61
N MET A 31 5.11 -16.88 12.75
CA MET A 31 5.28 -15.43 12.83
C MET A 31 3.91 -14.77 12.74
N VAL A 32 3.70 -13.74 13.55
CA VAL A 32 2.49 -12.91 13.51
C VAL A 32 2.84 -11.60 12.83
N TYR A 33 2.15 -11.30 11.76
CA TYR A 33 2.35 -10.09 10.95
C TYR A 33 1.34 -9.01 11.35
N ALA A 34 1.76 -7.76 11.43
CA ALA A 34 0.85 -6.62 11.51
C ALA A 34 0.54 -6.12 10.09
N VAL A 35 -0.74 -5.88 9.79
CA VAL A 35 -1.21 -5.40 8.49
C VAL A 35 -2.31 -4.36 8.67
N GLU A 36 -2.39 -3.36 7.80
CA GLU A 36 -3.52 -2.42 7.79
C GLU A 36 -4.79 -3.13 7.28
N ALA A 37 -5.89 -3.00 8.00
CA ALA A 37 -7.17 -3.59 7.64
C ALA A 37 -7.67 -3.11 6.27
N GLY A 38 -8.08 -4.03 5.39
CA GLY A 38 -8.58 -3.74 4.05
C GLY A 38 -7.50 -3.26 3.06
N SER A 39 -6.21 -3.44 3.39
CA SER A 39 -5.07 -3.09 2.53
C SER A 39 -4.67 -4.24 1.60
N ALA A 40 -3.81 -3.93 0.62
CA ALA A 40 -3.13 -4.93 -0.20
C ALA A 40 -2.20 -5.81 0.65
N GLY A 41 -1.61 -5.28 1.72
CA GLY A 41 -0.82 -6.02 2.69
C GLY A 41 -1.62 -7.09 3.43
N GLU A 42 -2.86 -6.78 3.84
CA GLU A 42 -3.75 -7.79 4.42
C GLU A 42 -4.11 -8.88 3.41
N ALA A 43 -4.41 -8.50 2.17
CA ALA A 43 -4.68 -9.46 1.11
C ALA A 43 -3.45 -10.37 0.86
N ALA A 44 -2.25 -9.81 0.81
CA ALA A 44 -1.01 -10.57 0.65
C ALA A 44 -0.77 -11.54 1.84
N ALA A 45 -1.08 -11.12 3.08
CA ALA A 45 -1.00 -12.01 4.24
C ALA A 45 -1.97 -13.19 4.12
N GLN A 46 -3.20 -12.93 3.69
CA GLN A 46 -4.23 -13.97 3.48
C GLN A 46 -3.83 -14.96 2.39
N GLU A 47 -3.35 -14.47 1.25
CA GLU A 47 -2.92 -15.30 0.11
C GLU A 47 -1.74 -16.21 0.47
N ASN A 48 -0.83 -15.73 1.32
CA ASN A 48 0.31 -16.51 1.79
C ASN A 48 -0.01 -17.40 3.01
N GLY A 49 -1.23 -17.30 3.56
CA GLY A 49 -1.65 -18.10 4.73
C GLY A 49 -0.93 -17.70 6.02
N PHE A 50 -0.50 -16.44 6.14
CA PHE A 50 0.18 -15.92 7.32
C PHE A 50 -0.81 -15.66 8.46
N SER A 51 -0.35 -15.81 9.70
CA SER A 51 -1.09 -15.35 10.88
C SER A 51 -0.86 -13.86 11.04
N TYR A 52 -1.91 -13.04 11.17
CA TYR A 52 -1.76 -11.60 11.24
C TYR A 52 -2.70 -10.92 12.22
N ASN A 53 -2.31 -9.72 12.66
CA ASN A 53 -3.12 -8.74 13.38
C ASN A 53 -3.48 -7.62 12.41
N SER A 54 -4.77 -7.30 12.29
CA SER A 54 -5.21 -6.12 11.54
C SER A 54 -5.15 -4.89 12.43
N VAL A 55 -4.52 -3.83 11.93
CA VAL A 55 -4.38 -2.51 12.58
C VAL A 55 -5.02 -1.42 11.73
N THR A 56 -5.06 -0.19 12.26
CA THR A 56 -5.80 0.92 11.62
C THR A 56 -5.01 1.56 10.47
N SER A 57 -3.66 1.52 10.55
CA SER A 57 -2.77 2.10 9.53
C SER A 57 -1.47 1.29 9.39
N GLN A 58 -0.75 1.47 8.30
CA GLN A 58 0.58 0.87 8.12
C GLN A 58 1.60 1.43 9.14
N ALA A 59 1.44 2.69 9.57
CA ALA A 59 2.24 3.26 10.64
C ALA A 59 2.02 2.51 11.98
N ASP A 60 0.77 2.12 12.29
CA ASP A 60 0.46 1.28 13.44
C ASP A 60 1.10 -0.12 13.29
N ALA A 61 1.15 -0.68 12.08
CA ALA A 61 1.82 -1.96 11.84
C ALA A 61 3.32 -1.90 12.17
N LEU A 62 4.03 -0.85 11.76
CA LEU A 62 5.41 -0.62 12.14
C LEU A 62 5.57 -0.43 13.66
N MET A 63 4.62 0.25 14.30
CA MET A 63 4.63 0.44 15.77
C MET A 63 4.44 -0.88 16.52
N GLU A 64 3.61 -1.81 16.02
CA GLU A 64 3.47 -3.15 16.60
C GLU A 64 4.79 -3.94 16.54
N VAL A 65 5.51 -3.88 15.42
CA VAL A 65 6.82 -4.50 15.29
C VAL A 65 7.82 -3.85 16.24
N ALA A 66 7.87 -2.51 16.31
CA ALA A 66 8.76 -1.79 17.22
C ALA A 66 8.52 -2.12 18.69
N SER A 67 7.25 -2.36 19.08
CA SER A 67 6.88 -2.74 20.46
C SER A 67 7.03 -4.24 20.75
N GLY A 68 7.28 -5.07 19.75
CA GLY A 68 7.31 -6.53 19.86
C GLY A 68 5.93 -7.17 20.04
N THR A 69 4.85 -6.46 19.66
CA THR A 69 3.49 -7.00 19.67
C THR A 69 3.27 -7.94 18.49
N SER A 70 3.81 -7.59 17.33
CA SER A 70 3.89 -8.44 16.15
C SER A 70 5.36 -8.71 15.79
N ASP A 71 5.64 -9.86 15.16
CA ASP A 71 6.99 -10.28 14.79
C ASP A 71 7.49 -9.58 13.51
N ALA A 72 6.56 -9.21 12.63
CA ALA A 72 6.81 -8.55 11.36
C ALA A 72 5.63 -7.65 10.99
N ALA A 73 5.82 -6.79 9.99
CA ALA A 73 4.74 -6.07 9.32
C ALA A 73 4.75 -6.37 7.81
N ILE A 74 3.59 -6.27 7.16
CA ILE A 74 3.50 -6.22 5.71
C ILE A 74 2.98 -4.83 5.36
N ILE A 75 3.81 -4.06 4.68
CA ILE A 75 3.55 -2.67 4.30
C ILE A 75 4.01 -2.40 2.87
N ASP A 76 3.64 -1.24 2.37
CA ASP A 76 4.08 -0.74 1.08
C ASP A 76 5.58 -0.46 1.03
N LEU A 77 6.24 -0.82 -0.07
CA LEU A 77 7.67 -0.60 -0.30
C LEU A 77 8.04 0.89 -0.21
N LEU A 78 7.18 1.78 -0.73
CA LEU A 78 7.43 3.22 -0.66
C LEU A 78 7.42 3.72 0.78
N MET A 79 6.50 3.22 1.62
CA MET A 79 6.49 3.52 3.04
C MET A 79 7.73 2.93 3.75
N ALA A 80 8.08 1.68 3.46
CA ALA A 80 9.28 1.08 4.00
C ALA A 80 10.52 1.95 3.68
N GLY A 81 10.65 2.40 2.43
CA GLY A 81 11.75 3.28 2.00
C GLY A 81 11.85 4.61 2.75
N ALA A 82 10.71 5.15 3.21
CA ALA A 82 10.66 6.41 3.98
C ALA A 82 10.86 6.20 5.49
N MET A 83 10.35 5.09 6.04
CA MET A 83 10.16 4.93 7.48
C MET A 83 11.19 4.04 8.17
N ILE A 84 11.89 3.13 7.45
CA ILE A 84 12.80 2.15 8.06
C ILE A 84 14.25 2.35 7.60
N GLY A 85 15.21 1.92 8.44
CA GLY A 85 16.64 2.01 8.19
C GLY A 85 17.31 3.25 8.80
N GLU A 86 18.62 3.35 8.64
CA GLU A 86 19.44 4.40 9.27
C GLU A 86 18.95 5.82 8.93
N GLY A 87 18.69 6.62 9.94
CA GLY A 87 18.27 8.02 9.80
C GLY A 87 16.76 8.22 9.65
N THR A 88 15.97 7.18 9.75
CA THR A 88 14.51 7.23 9.69
C THR A 88 13.85 7.04 11.06
N SER A 89 12.51 6.97 11.10
CA SER A 89 11.74 6.75 12.33
C SER A 89 11.98 5.37 12.97
N TYR A 90 12.32 4.36 12.16
CA TYR A 90 12.58 2.98 12.60
C TYR A 90 13.95 2.50 12.13
N PRO A 91 15.06 3.02 12.73
CA PRO A 91 16.43 2.77 12.24
C PRO A 91 16.88 1.32 12.37
N ASP A 92 16.27 0.56 13.29
CA ASP A 92 16.61 -0.84 13.60
C ASP A 92 15.67 -1.84 12.88
N MET A 93 15.06 -1.43 11.77
CA MET A 93 14.21 -2.29 10.94
C MET A 93 14.75 -2.41 9.52
N VAL A 94 14.47 -3.56 8.91
CA VAL A 94 14.79 -3.85 7.51
C VAL A 94 13.60 -4.56 6.84
N TYR A 95 13.45 -4.42 5.53
CA TYR A 95 12.55 -5.31 4.79
C TYR A 95 13.33 -6.49 4.19
N THR A 96 12.68 -7.64 4.08
CA THR A 96 13.31 -8.91 3.67
C THR A 96 12.74 -9.48 2.37
N ASP A 97 11.43 -9.52 2.24
CA ASP A 97 10.75 -10.17 1.14
C ASP A 97 9.80 -9.17 0.45
N GLU A 98 9.78 -9.20 -0.87
CA GLU A 98 8.81 -8.52 -1.71
C GLU A 98 7.75 -9.54 -2.11
N LEU A 99 6.51 -9.33 -1.67
CA LEU A 99 5.42 -10.30 -1.83
C LEU A 99 4.64 -10.08 -3.11
N THR A 100 4.54 -8.83 -3.57
CA THR A 100 3.74 -8.42 -4.73
C THR A 100 4.49 -7.43 -5.61
N THR A 101 3.96 -7.18 -6.80
CA THR A 101 4.27 -6.01 -7.62
C THR A 101 2.97 -5.32 -7.91
N GLU A 102 2.87 -4.03 -7.64
CA GLU A 102 1.63 -3.26 -7.60
C GLU A 102 1.76 -1.92 -8.31
N GLU A 103 0.62 -1.32 -8.59
CA GLU A 103 0.52 0.03 -9.13
C GLU A 103 -0.48 0.83 -8.29
N TYR A 104 -0.19 2.12 -8.05
CA TYR A 104 -1.08 3.05 -7.38
C TYR A 104 -1.94 3.83 -8.34
N GLY A 105 -3.20 4.04 -7.99
CA GLY A 105 -4.14 4.91 -8.66
C GLY A 105 -5.03 5.67 -7.68
N VAL A 106 -5.78 6.63 -8.20
CA VAL A 106 -6.79 7.38 -7.44
C VAL A 106 -8.16 6.75 -7.68
N GLY A 107 -8.90 6.48 -6.60
CA GLY A 107 -10.26 5.93 -6.67
C GLY A 107 -11.31 7.04 -6.64
N CYS A 108 -12.18 7.04 -7.63
CA CYS A 108 -13.36 7.89 -7.73
C CYS A 108 -14.62 7.03 -7.64
N ARG A 109 -15.79 7.65 -7.43
CA ARG A 109 -17.07 6.93 -7.49
C ARG A 109 -17.21 6.20 -8.83
N LYS A 110 -17.85 5.06 -8.81
CA LYS A 110 -18.07 4.27 -10.04
C LYS A 110 -18.78 5.12 -11.10
N ASP A 111 -18.32 5.02 -12.34
CA ASP A 111 -18.79 5.79 -13.51
C ASP A 111 -18.56 7.32 -13.40
N SER A 112 -17.75 7.79 -12.45
CA SER A 112 -17.39 9.20 -12.27
C SER A 112 -16.49 9.70 -13.39
N ASP A 113 -16.75 10.91 -13.87
CA ASP A 113 -15.87 11.59 -14.83
C ASP A 113 -14.61 12.20 -14.16
N LEU A 114 -14.54 12.19 -12.83
CA LEU A 114 -13.41 12.74 -12.07
C LEU A 114 -12.11 11.98 -12.34
N ALA A 115 -12.17 10.65 -12.52
CA ALA A 115 -10.99 9.86 -12.84
C ALA A 115 -10.35 10.29 -14.18
N SER A 116 -11.17 10.54 -15.22
CA SER A 116 -10.68 11.04 -16.50
C SER A 116 -10.15 12.48 -16.39
N TYR A 117 -10.74 13.31 -15.53
CA TYR A 117 -10.23 14.65 -15.25
C TYR A 117 -8.84 14.60 -14.58
N ILE A 118 -8.68 13.75 -13.56
CA ILE A 118 -7.41 13.58 -12.87
C ILE A 118 -6.34 13.04 -13.85
N ASN A 119 -6.68 12.08 -14.71
CA ASN A 119 -5.78 11.59 -15.75
C ASN A 119 -5.30 12.69 -16.69
N ALA A 120 -6.17 13.61 -17.09
CA ALA A 120 -5.78 14.75 -17.91
C ALA A 120 -4.82 15.70 -17.17
N VAL A 121 -5.04 15.92 -15.86
CA VAL A 121 -4.12 16.69 -15.02
C VAL A 121 -2.78 15.96 -14.84
N PHE A 122 -2.79 14.65 -14.64
CA PHE A 122 -1.56 13.84 -14.57
C PHE A 122 -0.75 13.95 -15.85
N ALA A 123 -1.38 13.82 -17.01
CA ALA A 123 -0.71 13.97 -18.31
C ALA A 123 -0.09 15.37 -18.47
N GLU A 124 -0.82 16.43 -18.10
CA GLU A 124 -0.33 17.81 -18.17
C GLU A 124 0.88 18.03 -17.23
N THR A 125 0.75 17.62 -15.94
CA THR A 125 1.79 17.81 -14.93
C THR A 125 3.01 16.92 -15.14
N TYR A 126 2.82 15.76 -15.75
CA TYR A 126 3.94 14.92 -16.19
C TYR A 126 4.70 15.57 -17.36
N ALA A 127 3.99 16.12 -18.33
CA ALA A 127 4.60 16.76 -19.51
C ALA A 127 5.33 18.07 -19.18
N ASP A 128 4.86 18.84 -18.21
CA ASP A 128 5.47 20.11 -17.79
C ASP A 128 6.53 19.96 -16.68
N GLY A 129 6.69 18.76 -16.10
CA GLY A 129 7.68 18.42 -15.08
C GLY A 129 7.21 18.62 -13.63
N THR A 130 6.01 19.15 -13.39
CA THR A 130 5.47 19.39 -12.05
C THR A 130 5.38 18.09 -11.22
N MET A 131 4.93 17.01 -11.85
CA MET A 131 4.80 15.70 -11.21
C MET A 131 6.16 15.14 -10.78
N GLN A 132 7.19 15.26 -11.65
CA GLN A 132 8.55 14.84 -11.37
C GLN A 132 9.18 15.67 -10.25
N GLU A 133 9.02 17.00 -10.26
CA GLU A 133 9.53 17.87 -9.19
C GLU A 133 8.88 17.53 -7.84
N THR A 134 7.57 17.23 -7.84
CA THR A 134 6.87 16.79 -6.63
C THR A 134 7.39 15.43 -6.17
N ALA A 135 7.61 14.48 -7.08
CA ALA A 135 8.14 13.17 -6.74
C ALA A 135 9.57 13.24 -6.18
N GLU A 136 10.43 14.09 -6.74
CA GLU A 136 11.79 14.33 -6.24
C GLU A 136 11.76 14.92 -4.81
N LYS A 137 10.81 15.81 -4.53
CA LYS A 137 10.64 16.40 -3.19
C LYS A 137 10.39 15.36 -2.11
N TYR A 138 9.67 14.29 -2.45
CA TYR A 138 9.28 13.22 -1.53
C TYR A 138 10.04 11.91 -1.73
N GLY A 139 11.02 11.87 -2.63
CA GLY A 139 11.89 10.72 -2.85
C GLY A 139 11.23 9.54 -3.60
N VAL A 140 10.12 9.77 -4.30
CA VAL A 140 9.38 8.72 -5.04
C VAL A 140 9.56 8.78 -6.56
N GLN A 141 10.51 9.57 -7.06
CA GLN A 141 10.73 9.77 -8.50
C GLN A 141 11.02 8.49 -9.29
N GLU A 142 11.67 7.49 -8.65
CA GLU A 142 11.98 6.21 -9.30
C GLU A 142 10.76 5.30 -9.44
N ALA A 143 9.71 5.58 -8.65
CA ALA A 143 8.46 4.83 -8.68
C ALA A 143 7.45 5.38 -9.70
N LEU A 144 7.66 6.59 -10.23
CA LEU A 144 6.71 7.22 -11.15
C LEU A 144 6.46 6.37 -12.40
N VAL A 145 5.21 6.28 -12.79
CA VAL A 145 4.75 5.73 -14.07
C VAL A 145 4.59 6.87 -15.07
N GLU A 146 5.10 6.68 -16.28
CA GLU A 146 4.97 7.65 -17.38
C GLU A 146 3.49 7.90 -17.68
N GLN A 147 3.08 9.19 -17.69
CA GLN A 147 1.73 9.59 -18.03
C GLN A 147 1.65 9.98 -19.51
N THR A 148 0.71 9.39 -20.22
CA THR A 148 0.44 9.70 -21.64
C THR A 148 -0.70 10.70 -21.76
N GLU A 149 -0.85 11.32 -22.94
CA GLU A 149 -1.98 12.22 -23.21
C GLU A 149 -3.31 11.57 -22.84
N ALA A 150 -4.13 12.29 -22.08
CA ALA A 150 -5.45 11.90 -21.67
C ALA A 150 -6.42 13.05 -21.91
N GLU A 151 -7.62 12.73 -22.42
CA GLU A 151 -8.67 13.72 -22.67
C GLU A 151 -9.77 13.60 -21.60
N TYR A 152 -10.12 14.71 -20.99
CA TYR A 152 -11.28 14.78 -20.11
C TYR A 152 -12.57 14.93 -20.92
N THR A 153 -13.56 14.12 -20.59
CA THR A 153 -14.92 14.20 -21.12
C THR A 153 -15.92 14.23 -19.98
N ALA A 154 -16.69 15.34 -19.87
CA ALA A 154 -17.70 15.47 -18.85
C ALA A 154 -18.86 14.47 -19.08
N SER A 155 -19.31 13.84 -18.00
CA SER A 155 -20.52 12.99 -17.99
C SER A 155 -21.80 13.81 -17.79
N GLU A 156 -22.99 13.19 -17.99
CA GLU A 156 -24.29 13.82 -17.71
C GLU A 156 -24.44 14.10 -16.20
N ASP A 157 -24.02 13.15 -15.35
CA ASP A 157 -23.98 13.27 -13.89
C ASP A 157 -22.53 13.51 -13.46
N SER A 158 -21.99 14.70 -13.77
CA SER A 158 -20.58 15.05 -13.58
C SER A 158 -20.23 15.26 -12.11
N ASP A 159 -19.35 14.42 -11.57
CA ASP A 159 -18.75 14.65 -10.25
C ASP A 159 -17.81 15.87 -10.28
N VAL A 160 -17.15 16.14 -11.40
CA VAL A 160 -16.36 17.35 -11.59
C VAL A 160 -17.21 18.60 -11.40
N ALA A 161 -18.38 18.67 -12.05
CA ALA A 161 -19.30 19.81 -11.90
C ALA A 161 -19.83 19.92 -10.45
N TYR A 162 -20.18 18.77 -9.82
CA TYR A 162 -20.61 18.72 -8.43
C TYR A 162 -19.55 19.28 -7.47
N ILE A 163 -18.28 18.88 -7.64
CA ILE A 163 -17.16 19.33 -6.80
C ILE A 163 -16.90 20.83 -7.02
N GLN A 164 -16.96 21.29 -8.27
CA GLN A 164 -16.81 22.71 -8.59
C GLN A 164 -17.93 23.57 -7.98
N GLU A 165 -19.17 23.10 -8.03
CA GLU A 165 -20.31 23.79 -7.40
C GLU A 165 -20.20 23.80 -5.87
N LYS A 166 -19.76 22.69 -5.27
CA LYS A 166 -19.50 22.55 -3.84
C LYS A 166 -18.33 23.42 -3.37
N GLY A 167 -17.36 23.67 -4.24
CA GLY A 167 -16.16 24.47 -3.96
C GLY A 167 -15.07 23.72 -3.18
N THR A 168 -15.18 22.39 -3.05
CA THR A 168 -14.26 21.61 -2.23
C THR A 168 -14.07 20.20 -2.82
N LEU A 169 -12.81 19.76 -2.93
CA LEU A 169 -12.43 18.38 -3.19
C LEU A 169 -12.08 17.72 -1.84
N ILE A 170 -12.82 16.70 -1.44
CA ILE A 170 -12.58 15.96 -0.19
C ILE A 170 -11.83 14.67 -0.51
N VAL A 171 -10.60 14.56 0.04
CA VAL A 171 -9.66 13.46 -0.20
C VAL A 171 -9.64 12.55 1.02
N GLY A 172 -9.98 11.27 0.85
CA GLY A 172 -9.88 10.25 1.90
C GLY A 172 -8.47 9.67 1.93
N ILE A 173 -7.84 9.71 3.10
CA ILE A 173 -6.44 9.34 3.36
C ILE A 173 -6.27 8.56 4.65
N THR A 174 -5.09 7.94 4.82
CA THR A 174 -4.54 7.50 6.11
C THR A 174 -3.15 8.12 6.30
N ASP A 175 -2.53 7.95 7.47
CA ASP A 175 -1.14 8.38 7.71
C ASP A 175 -0.18 7.42 7.00
N PHE A 176 0.36 7.86 5.86
CA PHE A 176 1.19 7.07 4.96
C PHE A 176 2.34 7.90 4.38
N GLU A 177 3.45 8.05 5.10
CA GLU A 177 4.66 8.68 4.55
C GLU A 177 5.30 7.77 3.48
N PRO A 178 5.67 8.25 2.28
CA PRO A 178 5.80 9.68 1.90
C PRO A 178 4.62 10.20 1.06
N MET A 179 3.49 9.48 0.99
CA MET A 179 2.35 9.83 0.14
C MET A 179 1.45 10.88 0.80
N ASP A 180 0.97 10.61 2.04
CA ASP A 180 0.15 11.53 2.84
C ASP A 180 0.54 11.40 4.31
N TYR A 181 1.09 12.44 4.90
CA TYR A 181 1.48 12.47 6.30
C TYR A 181 1.48 13.89 6.86
N LYS A 182 1.54 14.03 8.18
CA LYS A 182 1.52 15.35 8.82
C LYS A 182 2.94 15.84 9.07
N ASP A 183 3.18 17.11 8.72
CA ASP A 183 4.40 17.79 9.12
C ASP A 183 4.36 18.20 10.60
N GLU A 184 5.43 18.87 11.09
CA GLU A 184 5.53 19.35 12.48
C GLU A 184 4.43 20.35 12.85
N SER A 185 3.79 21.02 11.88
CA SER A 185 2.68 21.96 12.10
C SER A 185 1.31 21.29 12.14
N GLY A 186 1.24 20.01 11.75
CA GLY A 186 0.02 19.24 11.62
C GLY A 186 -0.66 19.38 10.27
N GLU A 187 0.00 20.02 9.29
CA GLU A 187 -0.49 20.10 7.91
C GLU A 187 -0.20 18.79 7.17
N TRP A 188 -1.18 18.33 6.39
CA TRP A 188 -0.99 17.19 5.50
C TRP A 188 -0.05 17.54 4.36
N ILE A 189 1.01 16.79 4.20
CA ILE A 189 2.00 16.89 3.13
C ILE A 189 2.24 15.49 2.54
N GLY A 190 3.02 15.41 1.49
CA GLY A 190 3.34 14.15 0.81
C GLY A 190 3.11 14.27 -0.69
N PHE A 191 3.53 13.25 -1.42
CA PHE A 191 3.39 13.25 -2.88
C PHE A 191 1.92 13.33 -3.31
N ASP A 192 1.07 12.48 -2.72
CA ASP A 192 -0.35 12.43 -3.04
C ASP A 192 -1.07 13.69 -2.58
N ALA A 193 -0.76 14.17 -1.35
CA ALA A 193 -1.34 15.40 -0.83
C ALA A 193 -1.03 16.60 -1.72
N ASP A 194 0.21 16.76 -2.20
CA ASP A 194 0.58 17.86 -3.06
C ASP A 194 -0.02 17.73 -4.46
N MET A 195 -0.08 16.51 -5.04
CA MET A 195 -0.75 16.29 -6.32
C MET A 195 -2.26 16.49 -6.23
N ALA A 196 -2.90 16.13 -5.11
CA ALA A 196 -4.32 16.45 -4.86
C ALA A 196 -4.58 17.95 -4.82
N ARG A 197 -3.66 18.74 -4.25
CA ARG A 197 -3.74 20.23 -4.28
C ARG A 197 -3.61 20.77 -5.71
N VAL A 198 -2.72 20.20 -6.52
CA VAL A 198 -2.60 20.59 -7.94
C VAL A 198 -3.93 20.32 -8.68
N VAL A 199 -4.55 19.17 -8.44
CA VAL A 199 -5.88 18.85 -9.03
C VAL A 199 -6.94 19.84 -8.50
N GLY A 200 -6.96 20.14 -7.21
CA GLY A 200 -7.87 21.12 -6.62
C GLY A 200 -7.72 22.52 -7.23
N GLU A 201 -6.47 22.97 -7.44
CA GLU A 201 -6.19 24.26 -8.12
C GLU A 201 -6.74 24.26 -9.57
N LYS A 202 -6.54 23.18 -10.31
CA LYS A 202 -7.06 23.04 -11.69
C LYS A 202 -8.60 23.00 -11.72
N LEU A 203 -9.23 22.39 -10.70
CA LEU A 203 -10.70 22.40 -10.53
C LEU A 203 -11.23 23.77 -10.07
N GLY A 204 -10.37 24.62 -9.50
CA GLY A 204 -10.74 25.90 -8.90
C GLY A 204 -11.44 25.75 -7.55
N VAL A 205 -11.08 24.73 -6.74
CA VAL A 205 -11.69 24.41 -5.45
C VAL A 205 -10.63 24.25 -4.35
N GLU A 206 -11.07 24.33 -3.09
CA GLU A 206 -10.23 24.00 -1.94
C GLU A 206 -10.11 22.47 -1.79
N VAL A 207 -8.95 21.99 -1.29
CA VAL A 207 -8.75 20.57 -0.97
C VAL A 207 -8.88 20.38 0.54
N GLN A 208 -9.68 19.39 0.94
CA GLN A 208 -9.81 18.96 2.33
C GLN A 208 -9.40 17.50 2.46
N PHE A 209 -8.47 17.20 3.38
CA PHE A 209 -8.06 15.85 3.70
C PHE A 209 -8.88 15.32 4.88
N VAL A 210 -9.41 14.11 4.73
CA VAL A 210 -10.20 13.42 5.74
C VAL A 210 -9.53 12.07 6.00
N GLU A 211 -9.08 11.88 7.22
CA GLU A 211 -8.56 10.60 7.68
C GLU A 211 -9.71 9.60 7.82
N ILE A 212 -9.60 8.45 7.15
CA ILE A 212 -10.64 7.41 7.10
C ILE A 212 -10.09 6.09 7.64
N ASP A 213 -10.99 5.20 8.07
CA ASP A 213 -10.63 3.79 8.21
C ASP A 213 -10.52 3.19 6.81
N TRP A 214 -9.34 2.67 6.46
CA TRP A 214 -9.03 2.21 5.10
C TRP A 214 -9.97 1.10 4.60
N ASP A 215 -10.39 0.22 5.49
CA ASP A 215 -11.38 -0.83 5.20
C ASP A 215 -12.75 -0.26 4.76
N ASN A 216 -13.07 0.98 5.16
CA ASN A 216 -14.32 1.65 4.82
C ASN A 216 -14.25 2.55 3.56
N LYS A 217 -13.11 2.63 2.87
CA LYS A 217 -12.86 3.56 1.75
C LYS A 217 -13.95 3.57 0.67
N ILE A 218 -14.43 2.39 0.28
CA ILE A 218 -15.49 2.25 -0.74
C ILE A 218 -16.82 2.82 -0.21
N MET A 219 -17.14 2.57 1.06
CA MET A 219 -18.37 3.06 1.69
C MET A 219 -18.33 4.59 1.83
N GLU A 220 -17.22 5.16 2.30
CA GLU A 220 -17.01 6.60 2.46
C GLU A 220 -17.16 7.33 1.11
N LEU A 221 -16.58 6.77 0.05
CA LEU A 221 -16.66 7.29 -1.30
C LEU A 221 -18.11 7.27 -1.85
N ASN A 222 -18.80 6.13 -1.71
CA ASN A 222 -20.17 5.95 -2.18
C ASN A 222 -21.20 6.79 -1.41
N SER A 223 -20.91 7.07 -0.12
CA SER A 223 -21.74 7.93 0.74
C SER A 223 -21.51 9.42 0.49
N LYS A 224 -20.56 9.79 -0.38
CA LYS A 224 -20.14 11.18 -0.65
C LYS A 224 -19.58 11.89 0.60
N ASN A 225 -19.06 11.12 1.57
CA ASN A 225 -18.28 11.67 2.68
C ASN A 225 -16.91 12.14 2.20
N ILE A 226 -16.36 11.45 1.18
CA ILE A 226 -15.18 11.84 0.42
C ILE A 226 -15.50 11.86 -1.07
N ASP A 227 -14.70 12.55 -1.86
CA ASP A 227 -14.84 12.62 -3.32
C ASP A 227 -13.88 11.69 -4.04
N VAL A 228 -12.71 11.46 -3.46
CA VAL A 228 -11.67 10.55 -3.94
C VAL A 228 -11.04 9.80 -2.77
N VAL A 229 -10.57 8.59 -3.06
CA VAL A 229 -9.59 7.85 -2.25
C VAL A 229 -8.24 8.05 -2.89
N TRP A 230 -7.33 8.73 -2.23
CA TRP A 230 -6.02 9.06 -2.79
C TRP A 230 -4.95 8.96 -1.71
N ASN A 231 -4.29 7.82 -1.59
CA ASN A 231 -3.37 7.49 -0.48
C ASN A 231 -2.50 6.28 -0.84
N GLY A 232 -1.74 6.37 -1.94
CA GLY A 232 -0.99 5.21 -2.42
C GLY A 232 -1.87 3.98 -2.62
N MET A 233 -3.07 4.19 -3.19
CA MET A 233 -4.05 3.11 -3.28
C MET A 233 -3.69 2.11 -4.37
N THR A 234 -3.42 0.87 -3.98
CA THR A 234 -3.17 -0.24 -4.91
C THR A 234 -4.38 -0.55 -5.78
N LEU A 235 -4.17 -0.63 -7.09
CA LEU A 235 -5.19 -0.95 -8.09
C LEU A 235 -5.50 -2.47 -8.12
N THR A 236 -6.06 -2.99 -7.02
CA THR A 236 -6.49 -4.38 -6.93
C THR A 236 -7.75 -4.65 -7.77
N ASP A 237 -8.06 -5.93 -8.02
CA ASP A 237 -9.31 -6.33 -8.70
C ASP A 237 -10.56 -5.84 -7.94
N GLU A 238 -10.52 -5.84 -6.61
CA GLU A 238 -11.60 -5.34 -5.76
C GLU A 238 -11.81 -3.84 -5.97
N VAL A 239 -10.72 -3.06 -5.90
CA VAL A 239 -10.73 -1.61 -6.07
C VAL A 239 -11.24 -1.23 -7.46
N THR A 240 -10.65 -1.80 -8.52
CA THR A 240 -10.99 -1.46 -9.91
C THR A 240 -12.40 -1.92 -10.33
N SER A 241 -12.95 -2.94 -9.68
CA SER A 241 -14.35 -3.35 -9.88
C SER A 241 -15.36 -2.44 -9.17
N SER A 242 -14.97 -1.85 -8.03
CA SER A 242 -15.83 -1.08 -7.13
C SER A 242 -15.76 0.43 -7.35
N MET A 243 -14.68 0.93 -7.93
CA MET A 243 -14.41 2.35 -8.18
C MET A 243 -14.12 2.61 -9.64
N GLU A 244 -14.26 3.86 -10.08
CA GLU A 244 -13.63 4.37 -11.29
C GLU A 244 -12.23 4.86 -10.91
N CYS A 245 -11.20 4.20 -11.45
CA CYS A 245 -9.82 4.50 -11.07
C CYS A 245 -9.09 5.29 -12.16
N THR A 246 -8.14 6.10 -11.75
CA THR A 246 -7.19 6.72 -12.68
C THR A 246 -6.27 5.69 -13.32
N ASN A 247 -5.50 6.11 -14.31
CA ASN A 247 -4.29 5.41 -14.72
C ASN A 247 -3.35 5.28 -13.51
N ALA A 248 -2.52 4.24 -13.54
CA ALA A 248 -1.44 4.11 -12.56
C ALA A 248 -0.49 5.32 -12.62
N TYR A 249 -0.07 5.82 -11.45
CA TYR A 249 0.87 6.94 -11.36
C TYR A 249 2.19 6.57 -10.66
N CYS A 250 2.20 5.54 -9.81
CA CYS A 250 3.41 4.99 -9.17
C CYS A 250 3.40 3.47 -9.19
N ASN A 251 4.58 2.88 -9.27
CA ASN A 251 4.81 1.46 -8.98
C ASN A 251 5.04 1.26 -7.49
N ASN A 252 4.65 0.11 -6.97
CA ASN A 252 4.84 -0.30 -5.58
C ASN A 252 4.99 -1.83 -5.45
N ALA A 253 5.20 -2.28 -4.23
CA ALA A 253 5.17 -3.69 -3.80
C ALA A 253 4.73 -3.78 -2.34
N GLN A 254 4.20 -4.91 -1.91
CA GLN A 254 4.07 -5.24 -0.50
C GLN A 254 5.35 -5.92 -0.03
N VAL A 255 5.92 -5.45 1.07
CA VAL A 255 7.18 -5.97 1.63
C VAL A 255 7.01 -6.41 3.07
N VAL A 256 7.79 -7.42 3.46
CA VAL A 256 7.87 -7.88 4.86
C VAL A 256 8.94 -7.08 5.58
N VAL A 257 8.55 -6.38 6.64
CA VAL A 257 9.44 -5.62 7.53
C VAL A 257 9.63 -6.37 8.84
N VAL A 258 10.89 -6.50 9.26
CA VAL A 258 11.30 -7.16 10.51
C VAL A 258 12.33 -6.32 11.25
N PRO A 259 12.52 -6.53 12.58
CA PRO A 259 13.66 -5.96 13.29
C PRO A 259 14.99 -6.44 12.68
N GLU A 260 15.99 -5.55 12.57
CA GLU A 260 17.35 -5.91 12.21
C GLU A 260 18.00 -6.70 13.37
N ASN A 261 18.58 -7.89 13.09
CA ASN A 261 19.18 -8.77 14.10
C ASN A 261 20.61 -8.35 14.48
#